data_c970012376fd18e952a4325d50d95e54
#
_entry.id   c970012376fd18e952a4325d50d95e54
#
_cell.length_a   1.000
_cell.length_b   1.000
_cell.length_c   1.000
_cell.angle_alpha   90.00
_cell.angle_beta   90.00
_cell.angle_gamma   90.00
#
_symmetry.space_group_name_H-M   'P 1'
#
loop_
_entity.id
_entity.type
_entity.pdbx_description
1 polymer ?
#
loop_
_entity_poly.entity_id
_entity_poly.type
_entity_poly.pdbx_seq_one_letter_code
_entity_poly.pdbx_strand_id
1 'polypeptide(L)'
;MSFICLGEWFRDGGDTTPFAMAHGTDVWGAMSLDRALAAGFSASMAADSKFLAEIAIRRHAEAFMNVSSLVDVGGGDGSMARAIVKAFPHIKCLVLDLPHVVRGIPADGFVEYVAGDMMDFVPPANVVLLKVNKSYVDFWCS
;
A
#
# COMPACT_ATOMS: atom_id res chain seq x y z
N MET A 1 -17.20 16.07 4.08
CA MET A 1 -18.66 15.87 4.11
C MET A 1 -19.13 14.45 4.34
N SER A 2 -18.26 13.45 4.36
CA SER A 2 -18.64 12.03 4.57
C SER A 2 -19.18 11.69 5.97
N PHE A 3 -19.02 12.58 6.94
CA PHE A 3 -19.50 12.36 8.31
C PHE A 3 -21.02 12.54 8.48
N ILE A 4 -21.69 13.20 7.53
CA ILE A 4 -23.13 13.48 7.61
C ILE A 4 -23.96 12.21 7.48
N CYS A 5 -23.46 11.20 6.74
CA CYS A 5 -24.16 9.93 6.49
C CYS A 5 -23.88 8.83 7.53
N LEU A 6 -23.01 9.08 8.52
CA LEU A 6 -22.64 8.07 9.50
C LEU A 6 -23.81 7.59 10.33
N GLY A 7 -24.69 8.50 10.75
CA GLY A 7 -25.89 8.16 11.54
C GLY A 7 -26.94 7.38 10.74
N GLU A 8 -27.04 7.60 9.45
CA GLU A 8 -27.91 6.85 8.54
C GLU A 8 -27.30 5.48 8.26
N TRP A 9 -25.99 5.43 8.02
CA TRP A 9 -25.26 4.18 7.79
C TRP A 9 -25.40 3.19 8.96
N PHE A 10 -25.29 3.69 10.20
CA PHE A 10 -25.49 2.84 11.38
C PHE A 10 -26.92 2.31 11.51
N ARG A 11 -27.93 2.99 10.96
CA ARG A 11 -29.32 2.57 10.98
C ARG A 11 -29.66 1.55 9.88
N ASP A 12 -28.99 1.66 8.73
CA ASP A 12 -29.28 0.82 7.54
C ASP A 12 -28.53 -0.52 7.53
N GLY A 13 -27.81 -0.87 8.60
CA GLY A 13 -27.14 -2.16 8.73
C GLY A 13 -25.83 -2.34 7.95
N GLY A 14 -25.35 -1.31 7.25
CA GLY A 14 -23.94 -1.23 6.81
C GLY A 14 -23.54 -1.98 5.55
N ASP A 15 -24.47 -2.33 4.67
CA ASP A 15 -24.16 -3.02 3.39
C ASP A 15 -23.33 -2.17 2.40
N THR A 16 -23.38 -0.84 2.55
CA THR A 16 -22.60 0.11 1.77
C THR A 16 -21.77 1.00 2.68
N THR A 17 -20.62 1.49 2.20
CA THR A 17 -19.79 2.40 3.02
C THR A 17 -20.44 3.79 3.14
N PRO A 18 -20.23 4.55 4.25
CA PRO A 18 -20.72 5.91 4.36
C PRO A 18 -20.26 6.82 3.23
N PHE A 19 -19.09 6.56 2.69
CA PHE A 19 -18.57 7.26 1.52
C PHE A 19 -19.42 6.97 0.27
N ALA A 20 -19.74 5.70 0.02
CA ALA A 20 -20.55 5.31 -1.13
C ALA A 20 -21.99 5.85 -1.05
N MET A 21 -22.57 5.91 0.16
CA MET A 21 -23.86 6.55 0.38
C MET A 21 -23.84 8.05 0.04
N ALA A 22 -22.76 8.75 0.38
CA ALA A 22 -22.65 10.19 0.17
C ALA A 22 -22.31 10.55 -1.28
N HIS A 23 -21.59 9.70 -2.00
CA HIS A 23 -20.99 10.01 -3.31
C HIS A 23 -21.52 9.14 -4.46
N GLY A 24 -22.36 8.13 -4.17
CA GLY A 24 -22.90 7.20 -5.17
C GLY A 24 -21.87 6.21 -5.74
N THR A 25 -20.65 6.22 -5.23
CA THR A 25 -19.56 5.32 -5.61
C THR A 25 -18.62 5.10 -4.42
N ASP A 26 -17.87 4.02 -4.42
CA ASP A 26 -16.83 3.80 -3.41
C ASP A 26 -15.62 4.74 -3.63
N VAL A 27 -14.67 4.71 -2.68
CA VAL A 27 -13.47 5.55 -2.74
C VAL A 27 -12.64 5.27 -4.00
N TRP A 28 -12.56 4.02 -4.41
CA TRP A 28 -11.78 3.60 -5.58
C TRP A 28 -12.45 4.06 -6.87
N GLY A 29 -13.77 3.95 -6.96
CA GLY A 29 -14.55 4.49 -8.07
C GLY A 29 -14.43 6.01 -8.18
N ALA A 30 -14.50 6.74 -7.06
CA ALA A 30 -14.29 8.18 -7.05
C ALA A 30 -12.88 8.56 -7.52
N MET A 31 -11.84 7.85 -7.08
CA MET A 31 -10.46 8.08 -7.53
C MET A 31 -10.24 7.74 -9.01
N SER A 32 -11.00 6.79 -9.57
CA SER A 32 -10.92 6.49 -11.01
C SER A 32 -11.49 7.60 -11.87
N LEU A 33 -12.41 8.39 -11.33
CA LEU A 33 -13.08 9.51 -12.01
C LEU A 33 -12.37 10.86 -11.78
N ASP A 34 -11.70 11.03 -10.65
CA ASP A 34 -11.02 12.28 -10.28
C ASP A 34 -9.52 12.06 -10.09
N ARG A 35 -8.74 12.47 -11.08
CA ARG A 35 -7.28 12.36 -11.09
C ARG A 35 -6.60 13.20 -10.00
N ALA A 36 -7.18 14.34 -9.62
CA ALA A 36 -6.64 15.18 -8.56
C ALA A 36 -6.85 14.54 -7.19
N LEU A 37 -8.02 13.95 -6.96
CA LEU A 37 -8.31 13.17 -5.76
C LEU A 37 -7.38 11.96 -5.66
N ALA A 38 -7.20 11.21 -6.75
CA ALA A 38 -6.28 10.08 -6.81
C ALA A 38 -4.83 10.48 -6.51
N ALA A 39 -4.35 11.58 -7.10
CA ALA A 39 -3.00 12.08 -6.86
C ALA A 39 -2.80 12.52 -5.39
N GLY A 40 -3.75 13.23 -4.82
CA GLY A 40 -3.71 13.64 -3.41
C GLY A 40 -3.72 12.47 -2.44
N PHE A 41 -4.54 11.45 -2.71
CA PHE A 41 -4.57 10.23 -1.93
C PHE A 41 -3.23 9.47 -2.02
N SER A 42 -2.71 9.29 -3.23
CA SER A 42 -1.41 8.62 -3.45
C SER A 42 -0.26 9.36 -2.73
N ALA A 43 -0.22 10.68 -2.79
CA ALA A 43 0.79 11.47 -2.10
C ALA A 43 0.70 11.33 -0.57
N SER A 44 -0.51 11.31 -0.01
CA SER A 44 -0.73 11.07 1.42
C SER A 44 -0.27 9.67 1.84
N MET A 45 -0.59 8.66 1.03
CA MET A 45 -0.18 7.27 1.30
C MET A 45 1.33 7.09 1.20
N ALA A 46 2.00 7.77 0.26
CA ALA A 46 3.45 7.75 0.13
C ALA A 46 4.15 8.38 1.34
N ALA A 47 3.65 9.52 1.84
CA ALA A 47 4.18 10.16 3.03
C ALA A 47 4.03 9.28 4.28
N ASP A 48 2.87 8.67 4.49
CA ASP A 48 2.63 7.72 5.57
C ASP A 48 3.55 6.48 5.45
N SER A 49 3.73 5.96 4.23
CA SER A 49 4.60 4.81 3.97
C SER A 49 6.05 5.09 4.33
N LYS A 50 6.55 6.27 4.00
CA LYS A 50 7.91 6.68 4.33
C LYS A 50 8.12 6.76 5.85
N PHE A 51 7.19 7.35 6.58
CA PHE A 51 7.25 7.44 8.04
C PHE A 51 7.20 6.06 8.71
N LEU A 52 6.29 5.20 8.26
CA LEU A 52 6.18 3.83 8.78
C LEU A 52 7.43 3.00 8.46
N ALA A 53 8.03 3.18 7.27
CA ALA A 53 9.28 2.53 6.92
C ALA A 53 10.42 2.92 7.87
N GLU A 54 10.55 4.19 8.22
CA GLU A 54 11.57 4.65 9.17
C GLU A 54 11.39 3.99 10.55
N ILE A 55 10.16 3.88 11.03
CA ILE A 55 9.85 3.21 12.30
C ILE A 55 10.17 1.72 12.21
N ALA A 56 9.75 1.04 11.15
CA ALA A 56 9.96 -0.39 10.94
C ALA A 56 11.47 -0.71 10.88
N ILE A 57 12.23 0.07 10.10
CA ILE A 57 13.67 -0.06 9.96
C ILE A 57 14.39 0.10 11.31
N ARG A 58 13.99 1.11 12.10
CA ARG A 58 14.61 1.36 13.42
C ARG A 58 14.28 0.27 14.44
N ARG A 59 13.04 -0.24 14.43
CA ARG A 59 12.58 -1.20 15.45
C ARG A 59 12.95 -2.65 15.13
N HIS A 60 13.07 -2.98 13.85
CA HIS A 60 13.22 -4.34 13.35
C HIS A 60 14.47 -4.54 12.49
N ALA A 61 15.51 -3.71 12.67
CA ALA A 61 16.75 -3.79 11.88
C ALA A 61 17.35 -5.21 11.88
N GLU A 62 17.36 -5.89 13.02
CA GLU A 62 17.88 -7.25 13.15
C GLU A 62 17.11 -8.27 12.29
N ALA A 63 15.79 -8.11 12.19
CA ALA A 63 14.96 -8.99 11.36
C ALA A 63 15.33 -8.83 9.88
N PHE A 64 15.63 -7.62 9.41
CA PHE A 64 16.01 -7.35 8.03
C PHE A 64 17.40 -7.85 7.65
N MET A 65 18.31 -8.03 8.62
CA MET A 65 19.69 -8.49 8.33
C MET A 65 19.77 -9.87 7.67
N ASN A 66 18.81 -10.74 7.95
CA ASN A 66 18.78 -12.10 7.41
C ASN A 66 17.78 -12.30 6.26
N VAL A 67 17.17 -11.22 5.78
CA VAL A 67 16.20 -11.23 4.67
C VAL A 67 16.92 -10.97 3.36
N SER A 68 16.73 -11.82 2.37
CA SER A 68 17.28 -11.65 1.02
C SER A 68 16.26 -11.13 0.00
N SER A 69 14.96 -11.35 0.26
CA SER A 69 13.88 -10.90 -0.64
C SER A 69 12.64 -10.47 0.14
N LEU A 70 12.00 -9.42 -0.35
CA LEU A 70 10.79 -8.87 0.22
C LEU A 70 9.80 -8.50 -0.89
N VAL A 71 8.53 -8.80 -0.69
CA VAL A 71 7.44 -8.31 -1.54
C VAL A 71 6.55 -7.37 -0.75
N ASP A 72 6.35 -6.16 -1.25
CA ASP A 72 5.45 -5.14 -0.73
C ASP A 72 4.12 -5.22 -1.48
N VAL A 73 3.12 -5.81 -0.84
CA VAL A 73 1.80 -6.06 -1.43
C VAL A 73 0.92 -4.83 -1.25
N GLY A 74 0.41 -4.32 -2.36
CA GLY A 74 -0.31 -3.05 -2.39
C GLY A 74 0.63 -1.87 -2.11
N GLY A 75 1.90 -1.98 -2.52
CA GLY A 75 2.95 -1.03 -2.19
C GLY A 75 2.88 0.31 -2.93
N GLY A 76 1.91 0.49 -3.83
CA GLY A 76 1.65 1.73 -4.53
C GLY A 76 2.87 2.20 -5.34
N ASP A 77 3.35 3.40 -5.04
CA ASP A 77 4.53 3.99 -5.69
C ASP A 77 5.87 3.36 -5.25
N GLY A 78 5.86 2.41 -4.31
CA GLY A 78 7.04 1.73 -3.79
C GLY A 78 7.86 2.54 -2.78
N SER A 79 7.31 3.60 -2.21
CA SER A 79 8.03 4.44 -1.23
C SER A 79 8.55 3.64 -0.04
N MET A 80 7.79 2.68 0.47
CA MET A 80 8.20 1.82 1.57
C MET A 80 9.31 0.84 1.15
N ALA A 81 9.14 0.16 0.03
CA ALA A 81 10.13 -0.75 -0.53
C ALA A 81 11.46 -0.03 -0.80
N ARG A 82 11.43 1.19 -1.38
CA ARG A 82 12.63 2.01 -1.60
C ARG A 82 13.35 2.39 -0.30
N ALA A 83 12.59 2.74 0.74
CA ALA A 83 13.20 3.06 2.04
C ALA A 83 13.91 1.85 2.65
N ILE A 84 13.32 0.65 2.50
CA ILE A 84 13.92 -0.60 2.97
C ILE A 84 15.19 -0.94 2.17
N VAL A 85 15.16 -0.88 0.83
CA VAL A 85 16.35 -1.12 -0.02
C VAL A 85 17.46 -0.13 0.28
N LYS A 86 17.13 1.13 0.53
CA LYS A 86 18.11 2.15 0.89
C LYS A 86 18.80 1.85 2.23
N ALA A 87 18.07 1.32 3.19
CA ALA A 87 18.61 0.93 4.50
C ALA A 87 19.33 -0.43 4.44
N PHE A 88 18.83 -1.36 3.62
CA PHE A 88 19.33 -2.73 3.49
C PHE A 88 19.52 -3.10 2.00
N PRO A 89 20.62 -2.65 1.37
CA PRO A 89 20.85 -2.83 -0.08
C PRO A 89 20.97 -4.29 -0.55
N HIS A 90 21.13 -5.23 0.38
CA HIS A 90 21.21 -6.67 0.09
C HIS A 90 19.83 -7.30 -0.15
N ILE A 91 18.74 -6.61 0.23
CA ILE A 91 17.36 -7.12 0.09
C ILE A 91 16.85 -6.77 -1.32
N LYS A 92 16.42 -7.79 -2.05
CA LYS A 92 15.66 -7.60 -3.29
C LYS A 92 14.22 -7.28 -2.95
N CYS A 93 13.76 -6.08 -3.28
CA CYS A 93 12.37 -5.67 -3.06
C CYS A 93 11.56 -5.69 -4.35
N LEU A 94 10.39 -6.34 -4.27
CA LEU A 94 9.35 -6.29 -5.29
C LEU A 94 8.16 -5.51 -4.73
N VAL A 95 7.48 -4.77 -5.59
CA VAL A 95 6.18 -4.15 -5.30
C VAL A 95 5.13 -4.84 -6.16
N LEU A 96 4.16 -5.47 -5.54
CA LEU A 96 2.99 -6.01 -6.22
C LEU A 96 1.83 -5.04 -6.04
N ASP A 97 1.30 -4.54 -7.14
CA ASP A 97 0.09 -3.72 -7.12
C ASP A 97 -0.70 -3.88 -8.43
N LEU A 98 -1.92 -3.37 -8.44
CA LEU A 98 -2.81 -3.47 -9.59
C LEU A 98 -2.18 -2.83 -10.84
N PRO A 99 -2.46 -3.36 -12.04
CA PRO A 99 -1.83 -2.89 -13.28
C PRO A 99 -1.95 -1.38 -13.53
N HIS A 100 -3.07 -0.78 -13.13
CA HIS A 100 -3.30 0.66 -13.31
C HIS A 100 -2.49 1.52 -12.32
N VAL A 101 -2.06 0.95 -11.19
CA VAL A 101 -1.24 1.63 -10.18
C VAL A 101 0.22 1.63 -10.60
N VAL A 102 0.74 0.49 -11.03
CA VAL A 102 2.17 0.35 -11.40
C VAL A 102 2.48 0.87 -12.79
N ARG A 103 1.45 1.02 -13.64
CA ARG A 103 1.63 1.55 -15.00
C ARG A 103 2.14 2.99 -14.97
N GLY A 104 3.29 3.20 -15.57
CA GLY A 104 3.90 4.53 -15.66
C GLY A 104 4.82 4.90 -14.50
N ILE A 105 5.04 3.99 -13.55
CA ILE A 105 6.10 4.17 -12.55
C ILE A 105 7.43 3.87 -13.24
N PRO A 106 8.36 4.85 -13.31
CA PRO A 106 9.64 4.63 -13.95
C PRO A 106 10.47 3.63 -13.14
N ALA A 107 11.12 2.70 -13.84
CA ALA A 107 12.09 1.80 -13.23
C ALA A 107 13.31 2.62 -12.76
N ASP A 108 13.58 2.59 -11.47
CA ASP A 108 14.72 3.29 -10.87
C ASP A 108 15.92 2.36 -10.56
N GLY A 109 15.74 1.06 -10.81
CA GLY A 109 16.74 0.03 -10.55
C GLY A 109 16.88 -0.40 -9.09
N PHE A 110 16.12 0.22 -8.17
CA PHE A 110 16.12 -0.14 -6.75
C PHE A 110 15.03 -1.13 -6.39
N VAL A 111 13.86 -1.00 -7.02
CA VAL A 111 12.67 -1.79 -6.74
C VAL A 111 12.11 -2.32 -8.05
N GLU A 112 11.69 -3.56 -8.06
CA GLU A 112 11.02 -4.21 -9.18
C GLU A 112 9.50 -4.13 -8.97
N TYR A 113 8.76 -3.78 -10.02
CA TYR A 113 7.30 -3.68 -9.98
C TYR A 113 6.66 -4.85 -10.72
N VAL A 114 5.69 -5.48 -10.06
CA VAL A 114 4.89 -6.58 -10.60
C VAL A 114 3.44 -6.15 -10.65
N ALA A 115 2.86 -6.13 -11.85
CA ALA A 115 1.45 -5.85 -12.04
C ALA A 115 0.63 -7.11 -11.79
N GLY A 116 -0.30 -7.07 -10.84
CA GLY A 116 -1.14 -8.22 -10.52
C GLY A 116 -2.11 -7.93 -9.39
N ASP A 117 -3.06 -8.85 -9.21
CA ASP A 117 -3.96 -8.85 -8.07
C ASP A 117 -3.42 -9.80 -7.00
N MET A 118 -3.26 -9.30 -5.77
CA MET A 118 -2.79 -10.10 -4.64
C MET A 118 -3.74 -11.26 -4.28
N MET A 119 -5.00 -11.18 -4.70
CA MET A 119 -5.97 -12.25 -4.52
C MET A 119 -5.73 -13.42 -5.47
N ASP A 120 -5.05 -13.18 -6.61
CA ASP A 120 -4.71 -14.20 -7.58
C ASP A 120 -3.36 -14.84 -7.26
N PHE A 121 -2.36 -14.02 -6.94
CA PHE A 121 -1.02 -14.50 -6.60
C PHE A 121 -0.20 -13.46 -5.84
N VAL A 122 0.76 -13.94 -5.06
CA VAL A 122 1.84 -13.14 -4.46
C VAL A 122 3.18 -13.75 -4.86
N PRO A 123 4.12 -12.98 -5.42
CA PRO A 123 5.44 -13.48 -5.75
C PRO A 123 6.14 -14.08 -4.53
N PRO A 124 6.87 -15.19 -4.67
CA PRO A 124 7.59 -15.79 -3.56
C PRO A 124 8.72 -14.87 -3.06
N ALA A 125 8.78 -14.67 -1.76
CA ALA A 125 9.81 -13.88 -1.09
C ALA A 125 10.01 -14.39 0.34
N ASN A 126 11.14 -14.04 0.97
CA ASN A 126 11.37 -14.39 2.38
C ASN A 126 10.43 -13.65 3.32
N VAL A 127 10.04 -12.43 2.93
CA VAL A 127 9.14 -11.57 3.70
C VAL A 127 8.06 -11.01 2.79
N VAL A 128 6.84 -11.07 3.26
CA VAL A 128 5.69 -10.38 2.68
C VAL A 128 5.35 -9.20 3.59
N LEU A 129 5.38 -8.01 3.03
CA LEU A 129 4.94 -6.78 3.67
C LEU A 129 3.53 -6.47 3.22
N LEU A 130 2.61 -6.39 4.16
CA LEU A 130 1.23 -6.01 3.91
C LEU A 130 0.84 -4.83 4.82
N LYS A 131 0.54 -3.70 4.22
CA LYS A 131 0.06 -2.52 4.92
C LYS A 131 -1.45 -2.39 4.78
N VAL A 132 -2.18 -2.94 5.73
CA VAL A 132 -3.66 -3.01 5.69
C VAL A 132 -4.33 -1.71 6.12
N ASN A 133 -3.68 -0.87 6.94
CA ASN A 133 -4.22 0.42 7.38
C ASN A 133 -3.10 1.30 7.98
N LYS A 134 -3.39 2.59 8.20
CA LYS A 134 -2.46 3.60 8.75
C LYS A 134 -1.75 3.22 10.05
N SER A 135 -2.20 2.18 10.76
CA SER A 135 -1.73 1.81 12.09
C SER A 135 -1.06 0.44 12.20
N TYR A 136 -1.09 -0.40 11.16
CA TYR A 136 -0.54 -1.75 11.22
C TYR A 136 0.28 -2.09 9.99
N VAL A 137 1.51 -2.49 10.24
CA VAL A 137 2.40 -3.12 9.25
C VAL A 137 2.61 -4.55 9.72
N ASP A 138 2.07 -5.51 9.00
CA ASP A 138 2.30 -6.93 9.26
C ASP A 138 3.45 -7.45 8.40
N PHE A 139 4.42 -8.07 9.05
CA PHE A 139 5.50 -8.79 8.40
C PHE A 139 5.24 -10.29 8.55
N TRP A 140 5.04 -10.95 7.43
CA TRP A 140 4.94 -12.40 7.38
C TRP A 140 6.24 -12.99 6.83
N CYS A 141 6.88 -13.84 7.62
CA CYS A 141 7.98 -14.69 7.16
C CYS A 141 7.40 -16.02 6.69
N SER A 142 7.72 -16.45 5.50
CA SER A 142 7.43 -17.79 5.01
C SER A 142 8.66 -18.71 5.16
#